data_ff070f9f3a87ce8dadd31a3a2226279f
#
_entry.id   ff070f9f3a87ce8dadd31a3a2226279f
#
_cell.length_a   1.000
_cell.length_b   1.000
_cell.length_c   1.000
_cell.angle_alpha   90.00
_cell.angle_beta   90.00
_cell.angle_gamma   90.00
#
_symmetry.space_group_name_H-M   'P 1'
#
loop_
_entity.id
_entity.type
_entity.pdbx_description
1 polymer ?
#
loop_
_entity_poly.entity_id
_entity_poly.type
_entity_poly.pdbx_seq_one_letter_code
_entity_poly.pdbx_strand_id
1 'polypeptide(L)'
;FSGGWALNYPRQTYAQTAGLETKPVEIEKVKALVVSLAQKANDLRAELDTGDEAIALPGTQRQVMRLVKEAYFRAGEKYPWLAGRYGAPKIAILSTPLAYLNIAGIFSPFTVEAHVNAHEGDVLLAATAAHEAAHLRGFAREDEANFIAYQVCMESEEVYVRYSGT
;
A
#
# COMPACT_ATOMS: atom_id res chain seq x y z
N PHE A 1 -11.45 -11.32 19.40
CA PHE A 1 -11.04 -10.17 18.58
C PHE A 1 -11.09 -10.46 17.06
N SER A 2 -11.05 -11.72 16.68
CA SER A 2 -10.99 -12.15 15.26
C SER A 2 -12.35 -12.19 14.54
N GLY A 3 -13.48 -12.10 15.26
CA GLY A 3 -14.80 -12.40 14.70
C GLY A 3 -15.27 -11.42 13.61
N GLY A 4 -15.09 -10.11 13.80
CA GLY A 4 -15.55 -9.11 12.82
C GLY A 4 -14.69 -9.07 11.56
N TRP A 5 -13.37 -9.25 11.70
CA TRP A 5 -12.42 -9.30 10.59
C TRP A 5 -12.55 -10.58 9.77
N ALA A 6 -12.81 -11.71 10.45
CA ALA A 6 -13.01 -13.01 9.81
C ALA A 6 -14.15 -13.02 8.80
N LEU A 7 -15.14 -12.13 8.92
CA LEU A 7 -16.24 -11.98 7.96
C LEU A 7 -15.79 -11.48 6.58
N ASN A 8 -14.59 -10.92 6.47
CA ASN A 8 -14.05 -10.48 5.18
C ASN A 8 -13.36 -11.62 4.40
N TYR A 9 -12.93 -12.71 5.06
CA TYR A 9 -12.27 -13.83 4.39
C TYR A 9 -13.19 -14.63 3.42
N PRO A 10 -14.51 -14.77 3.65
CA PRO A 10 -15.41 -15.41 2.69
C PRO A 10 -15.74 -14.54 1.47
N ARG A 11 -15.30 -13.27 1.42
CA ARG A 11 -15.53 -12.41 0.26
C ARG A 11 -14.75 -12.91 -0.95
N GLN A 12 -15.23 -12.55 -2.13
CA GLN A 12 -14.49 -12.80 -3.36
C GLN A 12 -13.08 -12.20 -3.23
N THR A 13 -12.10 -12.97 -3.68
CA THR A 13 -10.71 -12.51 -3.71
C THR A 13 -10.54 -11.33 -4.67
N TYR A 14 -9.49 -10.55 -4.49
CA TYR A 14 -9.15 -9.50 -5.43
C TYR A 14 -9.02 -10.05 -6.87
N ALA A 15 -8.34 -11.18 -7.02
CA ALA A 15 -8.17 -11.83 -8.31
C ALA A 15 -9.51 -12.18 -8.97
N GLN A 16 -10.46 -12.73 -8.21
CA GLN A 16 -11.80 -13.03 -8.72
C GLN A 16 -12.56 -11.77 -9.12
N THR A 17 -12.49 -10.72 -8.29
CA THR A 17 -13.16 -9.44 -8.54
C THR A 17 -12.58 -8.74 -9.79
N ALA A 18 -11.27 -8.81 -9.97
CA ALA A 18 -10.55 -8.20 -11.07
C ALA A 18 -10.50 -9.08 -12.34
N GLY A 19 -11.07 -10.29 -12.30
CA GLY A 19 -11.00 -11.23 -13.41
C GLY A 19 -9.58 -11.73 -13.71
N LEU A 20 -8.70 -11.73 -12.71
CA LEU A 20 -7.32 -12.19 -12.85
C LEU A 20 -7.23 -13.70 -12.68
N GLU A 21 -6.48 -14.33 -13.55
CA GLU A 21 -6.21 -15.76 -13.49
C GLU A 21 -5.04 -16.04 -12.54
N THR A 22 -5.30 -16.77 -11.46
CA THR A 22 -4.26 -17.20 -10.51
C THR A 22 -3.82 -18.61 -10.84
N LYS A 23 -2.60 -18.74 -11.37
CA LYS A 23 -1.98 -20.03 -11.71
C LYS A 23 -0.59 -20.11 -11.09
N PRO A 24 -0.08 -21.32 -10.82
CA PRO A 24 1.34 -21.50 -10.54
C PRO A 24 2.18 -20.87 -11.66
N VAL A 25 3.16 -20.08 -11.29
CA VAL A 25 4.03 -19.36 -12.22
C VAL A 25 5.40 -20.03 -12.23
N GLU A 26 5.98 -20.21 -13.42
CA GLU A 26 7.33 -20.72 -13.59
C GLU A 26 8.34 -19.79 -12.90
N ILE A 27 9.35 -20.38 -12.25
CA ILE A 27 10.35 -19.62 -11.49
C ILE A 27 11.08 -18.58 -12.35
N GLU A 28 11.28 -18.85 -13.62
CA GLU A 28 11.95 -17.91 -14.53
C GLU A 28 11.11 -16.64 -14.77
N LYS A 29 9.80 -16.76 -14.79
CA LYS A 29 8.90 -15.58 -14.88
C LYS A 29 8.93 -14.76 -13.60
N VAL A 30 9.04 -15.42 -12.43
CA VAL A 30 9.20 -14.72 -11.15
C VAL A 30 10.51 -13.97 -11.10
N LYS A 31 11.63 -14.60 -11.53
CA LYS A 31 12.93 -13.93 -11.64
C LYS A 31 12.89 -12.72 -12.57
N ALA A 32 12.26 -12.87 -13.74
CA ALA A 32 12.10 -11.78 -14.69
C ALA A 32 11.30 -10.61 -14.09
N LEU A 33 10.24 -10.91 -13.34
CA LEU A 33 9.46 -9.89 -12.62
C LEU A 33 10.31 -9.16 -11.58
N VAL A 34 11.10 -9.88 -10.78
CA VAL A 34 12.00 -9.27 -9.78
C VAL A 34 13.00 -8.33 -10.44
N VAL A 35 13.61 -8.75 -11.56
CA VAL A 35 14.54 -7.90 -12.32
C VAL A 35 13.82 -6.65 -12.86
N SER A 36 12.63 -6.81 -13.38
CA SER A 36 11.83 -5.69 -13.89
C SER A 36 11.45 -4.69 -12.78
N LEU A 37 11.05 -5.18 -11.61
CA LEU A 37 10.75 -4.33 -10.46
C LEU A 37 11.99 -3.61 -9.93
N ALA A 38 13.14 -4.31 -9.88
CA ALA A 38 14.40 -3.68 -9.48
C ALA A 38 14.82 -2.58 -10.46
N GLN A 39 14.66 -2.80 -11.77
CA GLN A 39 14.91 -1.77 -12.78
C GLN A 39 13.99 -0.58 -12.58
N LYS A 40 12.70 -0.82 -12.42
CA LYS A 40 11.70 0.23 -12.16
C LYS A 40 12.01 1.03 -10.89
N ALA A 41 12.43 0.35 -9.82
CA ALA A 41 12.86 1.03 -8.59
C ALA A 41 14.07 1.94 -8.84
N ASN A 42 15.06 1.48 -9.62
CA ASN A 42 16.23 2.29 -9.99
C ASN A 42 15.83 3.51 -10.83
N ASP A 43 14.93 3.33 -11.80
CA ASP A 43 14.45 4.43 -12.65
C ASP A 43 13.70 5.48 -11.82
N LEU A 44 12.82 5.06 -10.92
CA LEU A 44 12.10 5.96 -10.00
C LEU A 44 13.05 6.61 -9.00
N ARG A 45 14.08 5.90 -8.54
CA ARG A 45 15.12 6.46 -7.67
C ARG A 45 15.89 7.58 -8.39
N ALA A 46 16.23 7.37 -9.65
CA ALA A 46 16.89 8.40 -10.46
C ALA A 46 15.98 9.61 -10.71
N GLU A 47 14.66 9.39 -10.90
CA GLU A 47 13.68 10.46 -11.06
C GLU A 47 13.53 11.32 -9.79
N LEU A 48 13.75 10.73 -8.59
CA LEU A 48 13.74 11.48 -7.31
C LEU A 48 14.91 12.46 -7.16
N ASP A 49 15.97 12.28 -7.95
CA ASP A 49 17.15 13.17 -8.01
C ASP A 49 17.78 13.51 -6.64
N THR A 50 17.81 12.53 -5.74
CA THR A 50 18.39 12.71 -4.40
C THR A 50 19.88 12.35 -4.33
N GLY A 51 20.50 11.99 -5.46
CA GLY A 51 21.90 11.54 -5.52
C GLY A 51 22.13 10.35 -4.56
N ASP A 52 23.19 10.45 -3.73
CA ASP A 52 23.53 9.44 -2.71
C ASP A 52 22.80 9.68 -1.37
N GLU A 53 21.98 10.71 -1.25
CA GLU A 53 21.25 10.99 -0.03
C GLU A 53 20.10 9.99 0.18
N ALA A 54 19.75 9.78 1.44
CA ALA A 54 18.59 8.99 1.80
C ALA A 54 17.31 9.64 1.24
N ILE A 55 16.36 8.80 0.83
CA ILE A 55 15.05 9.29 0.40
C ILE A 55 14.31 9.83 1.62
N ALA A 56 13.93 11.10 1.53
CA ALA A 56 13.11 11.77 2.52
C ALA A 56 11.66 11.88 2.05
N LEU A 57 10.76 12.11 2.99
CA LEU A 57 9.36 12.39 2.70
C LEU A 57 9.20 13.66 1.85
N PRO A 58 8.27 13.71 0.90
CA PRO A 58 7.94 14.93 0.14
C PRO A 58 7.18 15.95 1.00
N GLY A 59 7.47 15.99 2.29
CA GLY A 59 6.83 16.86 3.27
C GLY A 59 6.56 16.13 4.58
N THR A 60 5.39 16.33 5.17
CA THR A 60 5.00 15.66 6.41
C THR A 60 4.38 14.28 6.15
N GLN A 61 4.46 13.37 7.12
CA GLN A 61 3.76 12.08 7.06
C GLN A 61 2.26 12.26 6.75
N ARG A 62 1.62 13.29 7.30
CA ARG A 62 0.20 13.59 7.01
C ARG A 62 -0.03 13.97 5.54
N GLN A 63 0.91 14.63 4.90
CA GLN A 63 0.85 14.91 3.47
C GLN A 63 0.97 13.62 2.67
N VAL A 64 1.87 12.70 3.04
CA VAL A 64 1.95 11.37 2.41
C VAL A 64 0.63 10.62 2.51
N MET A 65 -0.06 10.64 3.66
CA MET A 65 -1.39 10.02 3.80
C MET A 65 -2.41 10.59 2.81
N ARG A 66 -2.33 11.90 2.51
CA ARG A 66 -3.20 12.53 1.49
C ARG A 66 -2.84 12.09 0.08
N LEU A 67 -1.56 12.03 -0.24
CA LEU A 67 -1.08 11.52 -1.55
C LEU A 67 -1.56 10.09 -1.80
N VAL A 68 -1.50 9.23 -0.80
CA VAL A 68 -2.04 7.86 -0.90
C VAL A 68 -3.56 7.86 -1.12
N LYS A 69 -4.30 8.73 -0.45
CA LYS A 69 -5.75 8.88 -0.69
C LYS A 69 -6.04 9.32 -2.13
N GLU A 70 -5.26 10.25 -2.66
CA GLU A 70 -5.38 10.72 -4.05
C GLU A 70 -5.02 9.62 -5.05
N ALA A 71 -3.97 8.84 -4.78
CA ALA A 71 -3.62 7.67 -5.57
C ALA A 71 -4.78 6.63 -5.61
N TYR A 72 -5.44 6.41 -4.49
CA TYR A 72 -6.64 5.56 -4.45
C TYR A 72 -7.82 6.12 -5.25
N PHE A 73 -7.99 7.43 -5.26
CA PHE A 73 -9.02 8.06 -6.08
C PHE A 73 -8.77 7.79 -7.57
N ARG A 74 -7.54 8.00 -8.04
CA ARG A 74 -7.13 7.69 -9.42
C ARG A 74 -7.22 6.20 -9.75
N ALA A 75 -6.74 5.36 -8.83
CA ALA A 75 -6.86 3.91 -9.00
C ALA A 75 -8.33 3.47 -9.10
N GLY A 76 -9.24 4.11 -8.39
CA GLY A 76 -10.69 3.84 -8.44
C GLY A 76 -11.33 4.19 -9.79
N GLU A 77 -10.78 5.13 -10.55
CA GLU A 77 -11.24 5.42 -11.92
C GLU A 77 -10.89 4.28 -12.88
N LYS A 78 -9.74 3.64 -12.69
CA LYS A 78 -9.24 2.54 -13.50
C LYS A 78 -9.72 1.16 -13.01
N TYR A 79 -9.85 1.01 -11.71
CA TYR A 79 -10.23 -0.23 -11.02
C TYR A 79 -11.48 0.05 -10.16
N PRO A 80 -12.71 -0.08 -10.71
CA PRO A 80 -13.94 0.32 -10.02
C PRO A 80 -14.15 -0.34 -8.65
N TRP A 81 -13.61 -1.53 -8.43
CA TRP A 81 -13.68 -2.25 -7.15
C TRP A 81 -12.79 -1.64 -6.04
N LEU A 82 -11.85 -0.75 -6.40
CA LEU A 82 -11.07 0.05 -5.44
C LEU A 82 -11.73 1.40 -5.14
N ALA A 83 -12.73 1.80 -5.92
CA ALA A 83 -13.43 3.05 -5.72
C ALA A 83 -14.19 3.08 -4.39
N GLY A 84 -14.40 4.28 -3.87
CA GLY A 84 -15.19 4.50 -2.66
C GLY A 84 -14.80 5.78 -1.92
N ARG A 85 -15.66 6.20 -1.00
CA ARG A 85 -15.42 7.37 -0.15
C ARG A 85 -14.81 6.96 1.17
N TYR A 86 -13.50 6.78 1.20
CA TYR A 86 -12.75 6.42 2.39
C TYR A 86 -11.91 7.60 2.88
N GLY A 87 -11.69 7.67 4.19
CA GLY A 87 -10.75 8.61 4.80
C GLY A 87 -9.31 8.34 4.34
N ALA A 88 -8.45 9.34 4.44
CA ALA A 88 -7.01 9.09 4.32
C ALA A 88 -6.55 8.20 5.47
N PRO A 89 -5.54 7.34 5.27
CA PRO A 89 -4.87 6.67 6.39
C PRO A 89 -4.39 7.71 7.41
N LYS A 90 -4.25 7.30 8.65
CA LYS A 90 -3.84 8.18 9.76
C LYS A 90 -2.53 7.69 10.38
N ILE A 91 -1.79 8.60 10.97
CA ILE A 91 -0.67 8.20 11.82
C ILE A 91 -1.22 7.68 13.15
N ALA A 92 -0.77 6.52 13.56
CA ALA A 92 -1.21 5.87 14.78
C ALA A 92 -0.77 6.66 16.03
N ILE A 93 -1.68 6.91 16.95
CA ILE A 93 -1.37 7.57 18.23
C ILE A 93 -0.43 6.69 19.07
N LEU A 94 -0.59 5.37 19.00
CA LEU A 94 0.21 4.38 19.72
C LEU A 94 1.41 3.87 18.88
N SER A 95 2.03 4.74 18.08
CA SER A 95 3.14 4.34 17.22
C SER A 95 4.32 3.73 17.97
N THR A 96 4.68 4.26 19.14
CA THR A 96 5.81 3.73 19.91
C THR A 96 5.58 2.29 20.39
N PRO A 97 4.46 1.92 21.04
CA PRO A 97 4.17 0.52 21.33
C PRO A 97 4.10 -0.37 20.07
N LEU A 98 3.53 0.12 18.98
CA LEU A 98 3.47 -0.62 17.72
C LEU A 98 4.87 -0.89 17.14
N ALA A 99 5.79 0.07 17.25
CA ALA A 99 7.18 -0.11 16.83
C ALA A 99 7.90 -1.22 17.61
N TYR A 100 7.72 -1.28 18.94
CA TYR A 100 8.26 -2.37 19.75
C TYR A 100 7.72 -3.75 19.38
N LEU A 101 6.50 -3.81 18.86
CA LEU A 101 5.86 -5.04 18.37
C LEU A 101 6.16 -5.32 16.89
N ASN A 102 7.00 -4.48 16.25
CA ASN A 102 7.30 -4.54 14.81
C ASN A 102 6.04 -4.50 13.92
N ILE A 103 5.08 -3.67 14.32
CA ILE A 103 3.83 -3.46 13.57
C ILE A 103 3.94 -2.15 12.78
N ALA A 104 4.00 -2.25 11.46
CA ALA A 104 4.13 -1.12 10.55
C ALA A 104 2.82 -0.33 10.39
N GLY A 105 1.69 -1.02 10.41
CA GLY A 105 0.37 -0.43 10.32
C GLY A 105 -0.70 -1.32 10.94
N ILE A 106 -1.90 -0.80 11.05
CA ILE A 106 -3.04 -1.55 11.57
C ILE A 106 -4.36 -0.98 11.03
N PHE A 107 -5.19 -1.85 10.52
CA PHE A 107 -6.58 -1.54 10.26
C PHE A 107 -7.41 -1.76 11.53
N SER A 108 -8.21 -0.75 11.91
CA SER A 108 -9.16 -0.84 13.01
C SER A 108 -10.57 -1.13 12.47
N PRO A 109 -11.11 -2.34 12.67
CA PRO A 109 -12.47 -2.66 12.22
C PRO A 109 -13.56 -1.95 13.03
N PHE A 110 -13.23 -1.43 14.22
CA PHE A 110 -14.20 -0.72 15.06
C PHE A 110 -14.41 0.73 14.63
N THR A 111 -13.35 1.41 14.25
CA THR A 111 -13.42 2.80 13.77
C THR A 111 -13.46 2.88 12.25
N VAL A 112 -13.26 1.76 11.56
CA VAL A 112 -13.14 1.67 10.10
C VAL A 112 -12.07 2.64 9.60
N GLU A 113 -10.89 2.57 10.22
CA GLU A 113 -9.76 3.45 9.93
C GLU A 113 -8.47 2.65 9.73
N ALA A 114 -7.67 3.09 8.76
CA ALA A 114 -6.32 2.61 8.52
C ALA A 114 -5.33 3.51 9.27
N HIS A 115 -4.42 2.91 10.02
CA HIS A 115 -3.40 3.61 10.79
C HIS A 115 -2.01 3.09 10.40
N VAL A 116 -1.05 4.00 10.30
CA VAL A 116 0.35 3.69 10.01
C VAL A 116 1.20 4.12 11.19
N ASN A 117 2.20 3.33 11.51
CA ASN A 117 3.15 3.63 12.57
C ASN A 117 3.99 4.87 12.19
N ALA A 118 4.09 5.86 13.08
CA ALA A 118 4.90 7.07 12.86
C ALA A 118 6.41 6.76 12.74
N HIS A 119 6.84 5.59 13.22
CA HIS A 119 8.23 5.14 13.14
C HIS A 119 8.50 4.25 11.90
N GLU A 120 7.53 4.13 11.00
CA GLU A 120 7.75 3.49 9.70
C GLU A 120 8.82 4.26 8.92
N GLY A 121 9.71 3.54 8.26
CA GLY A 121 10.76 4.15 7.47
C GLY A 121 10.19 5.00 6.32
N ASP A 122 10.80 6.15 6.08
CA ASP A 122 10.33 7.11 5.07
C ASP A 122 10.09 6.47 3.70
N VAL A 123 10.92 5.48 3.32
CA VAL A 123 10.78 4.77 2.05
C VAL A 123 9.50 3.93 1.98
N LEU A 124 9.08 3.33 3.09
CA LEU A 124 7.96 2.39 3.13
C LEU A 124 6.62 3.04 3.49
N LEU A 125 6.64 4.26 3.99
CA LEU A 125 5.47 4.90 4.58
C LEU A 125 4.26 4.96 3.64
N ALA A 126 4.45 5.28 2.36
CA ALA A 126 3.35 5.35 1.41
C ALA A 126 2.82 3.96 1.03
N ALA A 127 3.72 2.99 0.84
CA ALA A 127 3.34 1.60 0.57
C ALA A 127 2.53 1.00 1.72
N THR A 128 3.01 1.16 2.97
CA THR A 128 2.30 0.71 4.17
C THR A 128 0.94 1.39 4.29
N ALA A 129 0.86 2.69 4.04
CA ALA A 129 -0.41 3.41 4.06
C ALA A 129 -1.39 2.90 3.00
N ALA A 130 -0.90 2.58 1.81
CA ALA A 130 -1.72 2.01 0.74
C ALA A 130 -2.19 0.58 1.09
N HIS A 131 -1.33 -0.22 1.70
CA HIS A 131 -1.65 -1.56 2.18
C HIS A 131 -2.77 -1.53 3.24
N GLU A 132 -2.63 -0.73 4.30
CA GLU A 132 -3.67 -0.60 5.33
C GLU A 132 -4.99 -0.06 4.77
N ALA A 133 -4.91 0.81 3.77
CA ALA A 133 -6.08 1.31 3.08
C ALA A 133 -6.75 0.26 2.17
N ALA A 134 -6.04 -0.80 1.75
CA ALA A 134 -6.65 -1.95 1.07
C ALA A 134 -7.49 -2.77 2.06
N HIS A 135 -7.00 -2.99 3.27
CA HIS A 135 -7.77 -3.62 4.34
C HIS A 135 -9.04 -2.82 4.67
N LEU A 136 -8.95 -1.49 4.72
CA LEU A 136 -10.11 -0.61 4.92
C LEU A 136 -11.20 -0.81 3.84
N ARG A 137 -10.83 -1.24 2.64
CA ARG A 137 -11.74 -1.57 1.53
C ARG A 137 -12.27 -2.99 1.56
N GLY A 138 -11.86 -3.77 2.58
CA GLY A 138 -12.34 -5.12 2.83
C GLY A 138 -11.52 -6.23 2.18
N PHE A 139 -10.34 -5.92 1.63
CA PHE A 139 -9.38 -6.92 1.17
C PHE A 139 -8.59 -7.43 2.38
N ALA A 140 -8.95 -8.63 2.88
CA ALA A 140 -8.42 -9.14 4.14
C ALA A 140 -7.09 -9.91 3.99
N ARG A 141 -6.77 -10.35 2.79
CA ARG A 141 -5.58 -11.16 2.53
C ARG A 141 -4.36 -10.28 2.32
N GLU A 142 -3.27 -10.63 2.96
CA GLU A 142 -2.02 -9.86 2.92
C GLU A 142 -1.41 -9.79 1.51
N ASP A 143 -1.45 -10.91 0.78
CA ASP A 143 -0.97 -10.97 -0.60
C ASP A 143 -1.76 -10.04 -1.52
N GLU A 144 -3.07 -9.95 -1.32
CA GLU A 144 -3.95 -9.04 -2.06
C GLU A 144 -3.71 -7.58 -1.66
N ALA A 145 -3.58 -7.30 -0.37
CA ALA A 145 -3.33 -5.95 0.14
C ALA A 145 -1.99 -5.41 -0.37
N ASN A 146 -0.94 -6.24 -0.42
CA ASN A 146 0.36 -5.90 -1.00
C ASN A 146 0.25 -5.59 -2.50
N PHE A 147 -0.47 -6.43 -3.25
CA PHE A 147 -0.67 -6.22 -4.69
C PHE A 147 -1.48 -4.95 -4.98
N ILE A 148 -2.53 -4.69 -4.21
CA ILE A 148 -3.33 -3.46 -4.30
C ILE A 148 -2.48 -2.24 -3.96
N ALA A 149 -1.65 -2.32 -2.91
CA ALA A 149 -0.75 -1.22 -2.54
C ALA A 149 0.19 -0.86 -3.70
N TYR A 150 0.82 -1.86 -4.33
CA TYR A 150 1.61 -1.66 -5.53
C TYR A 150 0.80 -0.96 -6.63
N GLN A 151 -0.36 -1.51 -7.00
CA GLN A 151 -1.19 -0.94 -8.08
C GLN A 151 -1.58 0.51 -7.79
N VAL A 152 -2.02 0.80 -6.56
CA VAL A 152 -2.45 2.13 -6.15
C VAL A 152 -1.28 3.11 -6.17
N CYS A 153 -0.13 2.73 -5.63
CA CYS A 153 1.05 3.59 -5.65
C CYS A 153 1.47 3.94 -7.08
N MET A 154 1.33 3.00 -8.03
CA MET A 154 1.66 3.25 -9.44
C MET A 154 0.72 4.26 -10.13
N GLU A 155 -0.49 4.48 -9.61
CA GLU A 155 -1.42 5.49 -10.13
C GLU A 155 -1.17 6.91 -9.53
N SER A 156 -0.17 7.06 -8.66
CA SER A 156 0.20 8.36 -8.09
C SER A 156 0.99 9.21 -9.09
N GLU A 157 0.73 10.52 -9.10
CA GLU A 157 1.58 11.50 -9.80
C GLU A 157 2.92 11.71 -9.09
N GLU A 158 2.96 11.50 -7.78
CA GLU A 158 4.15 11.68 -6.97
C GLU A 158 5.14 10.53 -7.13
N VAL A 159 6.35 10.86 -7.56
CA VAL A 159 7.44 9.88 -7.77
C VAL A 159 7.74 9.11 -6.48
N TYR A 160 7.78 9.83 -5.35
CA TYR A 160 8.00 9.23 -4.05
C TYR A 160 6.99 8.12 -3.73
N VAL A 161 5.71 8.33 -4.01
CA VAL A 161 4.67 7.32 -3.75
C VAL A 161 4.86 6.10 -4.66
N ARG A 162 5.18 6.33 -5.95
CA ARG A 162 5.49 5.25 -6.89
C ARG A 162 6.71 4.45 -6.46
N TYR A 163 7.77 5.14 -6.03
CA TYR A 163 8.98 4.50 -5.53
C TYR A 163 8.71 3.68 -4.28
N SER A 164 8.00 4.24 -3.31
CA SER A 164 7.62 3.55 -2.07
C SER A 164 6.85 2.25 -2.34
N GLY A 165 6.01 2.23 -3.38
CA GLY A 165 5.18 1.08 -3.74
C GLY A 165 5.87 0.03 -4.61
N THR A 166 7.12 0.28 -5.09
CA THR A 166 7.86 -0.64 -5.95
C THR A 166 8.79 -1.54 -5.16
#